data_34f8700b13851c99fc231c2be1148396
#
_entry.id   34f8700b13851c99fc231c2be1148396
#
_cell.length_a   1.000
_cell.length_b   1.000
_cell.length_c   1.000
_cell.angle_alpha   90.00
_cell.angle_beta   90.00
_cell.angle_gamma   90.00
#
_symmetry.space_group_name_H-M   'P 1'
#
loop_
_entity.id
_entity.type
_entity.pdbx_description
1 polymer ?
#
loop_
_entity_poly.entity_id
_entity_poly.type
_entity_poly.pdbx_seq_one_letter_code
_entity_poly.pdbx_strand_id
1 'polypeptide(L)' 'MKTAIKTEFLCVKPRSDYAQEMFENSMYKLHSCRVAWRRNGEIGLESITNRYNFKIREFGDDHWEVIK' A
#
# COMPACT_ATOMS: atom_id res chain seq x y z
N MET A 1 -7.81 29.90 -7.66
CA MET A 1 -8.43 28.93 -7.41
C MET A 1 -7.80 27.90 -6.66
N LYS A 2 -8.36 27.11 -6.10
CA LYS A 2 -7.79 26.24 -5.38
C LYS A 2 -8.04 24.92 -5.83
N THR A 3 -7.17 24.15 -5.79
CA THR A 3 -7.30 22.84 -6.25
C THR A 3 -7.47 21.92 -5.08
N ALA A 4 -8.50 21.17 -5.12
CA ALA A 4 -8.72 20.23 -4.07
C ALA A 4 -7.70 19.11 -4.20
N ILE A 5 -7.10 18.76 -3.10
CA ILE A 5 -6.19 17.66 -3.11
C ILE A 5 -6.99 16.39 -2.97
N LYS A 6 -6.86 15.51 -3.96
CA LYS A 6 -7.59 14.31 -3.94
C LYS A 6 -6.79 13.25 -3.26
N THR A 7 -7.31 12.69 -2.22
CA THR A 7 -6.64 11.60 -1.52
C THR A 7 -6.94 10.31 -2.24
N GLU A 8 -5.90 9.59 -2.58
CA GLU A 8 -6.06 8.33 -3.27
C GLU A 8 -5.81 7.20 -2.30
N PHE A 9 -6.64 6.18 -2.35
CA PHE A 9 -6.49 5.01 -1.50
C PHE A 9 -6.34 3.77 -2.36
N LEU A 10 -5.54 2.84 -1.89
CA LEU A 10 -5.38 1.56 -2.53
C LEU A 10 -5.52 0.49 -1.48
N CYS A 11 -6.07 -0.64 -1.90
CA CYS A 11 -6.17 -1.77 -1.02
C CYS A 11 -5.13 -2.78 -1.48
N VAL A 12 -4.32 -3.27 -0.57
CA VAL A 12 -3.27 -4.23 -0.92
C VAL A 12 -3.36 -5.45 -0.03
N LYS A 13 -2.85 -6.55 -0.54
CA LYS A 13 -2.85 -7.81 0.17
C LYS A 13 -1.43 -8.35 0.17
N PRO A 14 -0.93 -8.87 1.28
CA PRO A 14 0.42 -9.41 1.31
C PRO A 14 0.50 -10.71 0.51
N ARG A 15 1.60 -10.87 -0.20
CA ARG A 15 1.83 -12.05 -1.04
C ARG A 15 3.00 -12.88 -0.55
N SER A 16 3.74 -12.43 0.41
CA SER A 16 4.91 -13.15 0.88
C SER A 16 4.91 -13.19 2.39
N ASP A 17 5.71 -14.07 2.95
CA ASP A 17 5.82 -14.14 4.39
C ASP A 17 6.38 -12.84 4.94
N TYR A 18 7.32 -12.25 4.22
CA TYR A 18 7.89 -10.98 4.64
C TYR A 18 6.81 -9.91 4.78
N ALA A 19 5.94 -9.81 3.78
CA ALA A 19 4.88 -8.81 3.82
C ALA A 19 3.87 -9.11 4.91
N GLN A 20 3.59 -10.38 5.14
CA GLN A 20 2.64 -10.77 6.17
C GLN A 20 3.19 -10.41 7.54
N GLU A 21 4.47 -10.63 7.75
CA GLU A 21 5.08 -10.33 9.03
C GLU A 21 5.20 -8.85 9.30
N MET A 22 5.30 -8.08 8.25
CA MET A 22 5.42 -6.64 8.38
C MET A 22 4.25 -6.05 9.14
N PHE A 23 3.07 -6.65 8.99
CA PHE A 23 1.89 -6.19 9.67
C PHE A 23 1.40 -7.28 10.62
N GLU A 24 2.18 -7.64 11.56
CA GLU A 24 1.79 -8.51 12.63
C GLU A 24 0.39 -9.08 12.55
N ASN A 25 0.24 -10.35 12.49
CA ASN A 25 -1.06 -11.01 12.43
C ASN A 25 -1.99 -10.58 11.31
N SER A 26 -1.44 -10.06 10.26
CA SER A 26 -2.28 -9.60 9.18
C SER A 26 -2.31 -10.57 8.01
N MET A 27 -2.00 -11.82 8.26
CA MET A 27 -2.03 -12.82 7.24
C MET A 27 -3.25 -12.76 6.39
N TYR A 28 -3.09 -12.70 5.11
CA TYR A 28 -4.17 -12.71 4.13
C TYR A 28 -5.19 -11.58 4.26
N LYS A 29 -4.93 -10.62 5.09
CA LYS A 29 -5.87 -9.51 5.21
C LYS A 29 -5.57 -8.45 4.19
N LEU A 30 -6.61 -7.73 3.83
CA LEU A 30 -6.46 -6.59 2.96
C LEU A 30 -6.13 -5.39 3.82
N HIS A 31 -5.30 -4.53 3.29
CA HIS A 31 -4.93 -3.32 4.00
C HIS A 31 -5.29 -2.11 3.16
N SER A 32 -6.09 -1.22 3.73
CA SER A 32 -6.40 0.03 3.06
C SER A 32 -5.26 0.98 3.32
N CYS A 33 -4.74 1.56 2.28
CA CYS A 33 -3.60 2.44 2.40
C CYS A 33 -3.86 3.75 1.69
N ARG A 34 -3.28 4.82 2.21
CA ARG A 34 -3.33 6.10 1.57
C ARG A 34 -2.11 6.21 0.68
N VAL A 35 -2.30 6.65 -0.55
CA VAL A 35 -1.19 6.85 -1.46
C VAL A 35 -0.50 8.15 -1.10
N ALA A 36 0.72 8.06 -0.62
CA ALA A 36 1.47 9.24 -0.24
C ALA A 36 2.19 9.86 -1.44
N TRP A 37 2.65 9.05 -2.34
CA TRP A 37 3.34 9.54 -3.53
C TRP A 37 3.43 8.43 -4.58
N ARG A 38 3.63 8.87 -5.82
CA ARG A 38 3.88 7.95 -6.93
C ARG A 38 5.03 8.50 -7.72
N ARG A 39 5.93 7.61 -8.15
CA ARG A 39 7.05 8.07 -8.91
C ARG A 39 7.81 6.91 -9.53
N ASN A 40 8.13 7.00 -10.81
CA ASN A 40 8.96 6.00 -11.49
C ASN A 40 8.51 4.55 -11.29
N GLY A 41 7.21 4.31 -11.35
CA GLY A 41 6.71 2.96 -11.23
C GLY A 41 6.63 2.45 -9.80
N GLU A 42 6.85 3.32 -8.83
CA GLU A 42 6.74 2.97 -7.42
C GLU A 42 5.65 3.79 -6.78
N ILE A 43 5.06 3.24 -5.75
CA ILE A 43 4.00 3.89 -5.01
C ILE A 43 4.34 3.84 -3.53
N GLY A 44 4.34 5.00 -2.90
CA GLY A 44 4.54 5.06 -1.46
C GLY A 44 3.20 5.02 -0.77
N LEU A 45 3.03 4.11 0.16
CA LEU A 45 1.77 3.89 0.84
C LEU A 45 1.90 4.07 2.33
N GLU A 46 0.80 4.48 2.93
CA GLU A 46 0.72 4.57 4.38
C GLU A 46 -0.50 3.78 4.79
N SER A 47 -0.32 2.75 5.58
CA SER A 47 -1.44 1.94 6.06
C SER A 47 -2.31 2.78 6.99
N ILE A 48 -3.60 2.78 6.75
CA ILE A 48 -4.51 3.56 7.56
C ILE A 48 -4.59 3.00 8.97
N THR A 49 -4.56 1.69 9.08
CA THR A 49 -4.69 1.04 10.38
C THR A 49 -3.47 1.20 11.26
N ASN A 50 -2.30 0.94 10.70
CA ASN A 50 -1.07 0.92 11.49
C ASN A 50 -0.18 2.14 11.33
N ARG A 51 -0.50 2.98 10.39
CA ARG A 51 0.32 4.14 10.07
C ARG A 51 1.69 3.74 9.59
N TYR A 52 1.83 2.54 9.12
CA TYR A 52 3.07 2.02 8.61
C TYR A 52 3.31 2.59 7.22
N ASN A 53 4.52 3.03 6.94
CA ASN A 53 4.85 3.56 5.61
C ASN A 53 5.68 2.52 4.88
N PHE A 54 5.29 2.21 3.66
CA PHE A 54 6.05 1.27 2.85
C PHE A 54 5.88 1.62 1.39
N LYS A 55 6.67 0.98 0.55
CA LYS A 55 6.70 1.30 -0.86
C LYS A 55 6.49 0.02 -1.63
N ILE A 56 5.73 0.09 -2.71
CA ILE A 56 5.51 -1.07 -3.57
C ILE A 56 5.81 -0.67 -5.00
N ARG A 57 5.97 -1.66 -5.87
CA ARG A 57 6.07 -1.42 -7.29
C ARG A 57 4.67 -1.36 -7.83
N GLU A 58 4.43 -0.48 -8.74
CA GLU A 58 3.12 -0.33 -9.32
C GLU A 58 2.68 -1.59 -10.04
N PHE A 59 3.61 -2.29 -10.65
CA PHE A 59 3.32 -3.53 -11.35
C PHE A 59 4.31 -4.61 -10.93
N GLY A 60 3.79 -5.79 -10.69
CA GLY A 60 4.65 -6.93 -10.42
C GLY A 60 5.42 -6.90 -9.12
N ASP A 61 4.84 -6.36 -8.08
CA ASP A 61 5.50 -6.37 -6.80
C ASP A 61 5.54 -7.79 -6.24
N ASP A 62 6.67 -8.18 -5.67
CA ASP A 62 6.85 -9.53 -5.16
C ASP A 62 6.17 -9.75 -3.82
N HIS A 63 5.92 -8.71 -3.09
CA HIS A 63 5.41 -8.83 -1.72
C HIS A 63 3.96 -8.39 -1.56
N TRP A 64 3.48 -7.55 -2.46
CA TRP A 64 2.16 -6.98 -2.31
C TRP A 64 1.34 -7.05 -3.59
N GLU A 65 0.08 -7.33 -3.43
CA GLU A 65 -0.84 -7.39 -4.54
C GLU A 65 -1.85 -6.26 -4.38
N VAL A 66 -2.01 -5.45 -5.41
CA VAL A 66 -3.01 -4.38 -5.38
C VAL A 66 -4.34 -4.99 -5.76
N ILE A 67 -5.34 -4.79 -4.93
CA ILE A 67 -6.66 -5.34 -5.15
C ILE A 67 -7.52 -4.25 -5.79
N LYS A 68 -8.11 -4.56 -6.91
CA LYS A 68 -8.94 -3.59 -7.62
C LYS A 68 -10.41 -3.82 -7.46
#